data_4f840e91ced7890359d1da981e253a96
#
_entry.id   4f840e91ced7890359d1da981e253a96
#
_cell.length_a   1.000
_cell.length_b   1.000
_cell.length_c   1.000
_cell.angle_alpha   90.00
_cell.angle_beta   90.00
_cell.angle_gamma   90.00
#
_symmetry.space_group_name_H-M   'P 1'
#
loop_
_entity.id
_entity.type
_entity.pdbx_description
1 polymer ?
#
loop_
_entity_poly.entity_id
_entity_poly.type
_entity_poly.pdbx_seq_one_letter_code
_entity_poly.pdbx_strand_id
1 'polypeptide(L)'
;MEAEAVDEAELLADPPPNFGELLRSRREEAQLSIAALAAKAGVSRNTIVNLEKGGTAPSPLTLRRLVAVKALRLQSALSADRQKADAWFTTAYDPLAMTHQMTNTLNGPGGQLDQTYLYLDPQSAADWHALSNDSEYVRLYRSQAPLAKLAERINKEARGAGIDIDALGCGDGKTETTLVSHIADLAQGTKPDLQLYLVDISHVLLTEAYRTAMNALAPRGIPVHPIHGDLHDIAKNPILYHHPESLRRLRVFLMMGYTLGNIRHEPWFFRDLAACAQPGDLAVLDFQLTRAPVEKPELIQELDAPIKAKKPSNAYRSFLSGPLNRHIQGCSSIKLRTELSTDCPVPGSYAIENWATVKVEHEQDRQFLMFLVKRYDLAKLSEFLFRLGWQMLQSWKYGPDALAAVMLLKKL
;
A
#
# COMPACT_ATOMS: atom_id res chain seq x y z
N MET A 1 -36.05 -9.57 -16.28
CA MET A 1 -34.74 -10.27 -16.37
C MET A 1 -33.71 -9.20 -16.10
N GLU A 2 -33.40 -9.05 -14.83
CA GLU A 2 -32.34 -8.17 -14.37
C GLU A 2 -31.01 -8.78 -14.82
N ALA A 3 -30.23 -8.01 -15.57
CA ALA A 3 -28.85 -8.37 -15.85
C ALA A 3 -28.11 -8.24 -14.50
N GLU A 4 -27.68 -9.36 -13.93
CA GLU A 4 -26.72 -9.35 -12.82
C GLU A 4 -25.53 -8.49 -13.25
N ALA A 5 -25.37 -7.37 -12.57
CA ALA A 5 -24.22 -6.51 -12.76
C ALA A 5 -22.97 -7.34 -12.40
N VAL A 6 -22.14 -7.59 -13.39
CA VAL A 6 -20.85 -8.25 -13.19
C VAL A 6 -20.03 -7.33 -12.30
N ASP A 7 -19.64 -7.82 -11.13
CA ASP A 7 -18.82 -7.05 -10.20
C ASP A 7 -17.48 -6.70 -10.88
N GLU A 8 -17.28 -5.39 -11.16
CA GLU A 8 -16.07 -4.91 -11.84
C GLU A 8 -14.80 -5.18 -11.03
N ALA A 9 -14.91 -5.31 -9.70
CA ALA A 9 -13.79 -5.65 -8.82
C ALA A 9 -13.29 -7.09 -9.04
N GLU A 10 -14.18 -8.03 -9.36
CA GLU A 10 -13.80 -9.41 -9.72
C GLU A 10 -13.04 -9.50 -11.06
N LEU A 11 -13.22 -8.52 -11.94
CA LEU A 11 -12.61 -8.51 -13.27
C LEU A 11 -11.19 -7.93 -13.31
N LEU A 12 -10.77 -7.24 -12.26
CA LEU A 12 -9.45 -6.58 -12.18
C LEU A 12 -8.37 -7.46 -11.54
N ALA A 13 -8.71 -8.67 -11.06
CA ALA A 13 -7.75 -9.59 -10.51
C ALA A 13 -6.92 -10.28 -11.61
N ASP A 14 -5.63 -10.44 -11.38
CA ASP A 14 -4.80 -11.26 -12.26
C ASP A 14 -5.34 -12.70 -12.33
N PRO A 15 -5.42 -13.27 -13.54
CA PRO A 15 -5.87 -14.65 -13.71
C PRO A 15 -4.90 -15.62 -13.04
N PRO A 16 -5.38 -16.78 -12.53
CA PRO A 16 -4.52 -17.76 -11.89
C PRO A 16 -3.38 -18.21 -12.81
N PRO A 17 -2.26 -18.67 -12.24
CA PRO A 17 -1.14 -19.22 -13.02
C PRO A 17 -1.56 -20.32 -14.01
N ASN A 18 -2.65 -21.03 -13.69
CA ASN A 18 -3.25 -22.07 -14.51
C ASN A 18 -4.47 -21.59 -15.32
N PHE A 19 -4.66 -20.28 -15.50
CA PHE A 19 -5.83 -19.73 -16.21
C PHE A 19 -6.04 -20.35 -17.58
N GLY A 20 -4.98 -20.66 -18.31
CA GLY A 20 -5.08 -21.32 -19.62
C GLY A 20 -5.73 -22.71 -19.53
N GLU A 21 -5.36 -23.50 -18.56
CA GLU A 21 -5.95 -24.80 -18.28
C GLU A 21 -7.41 -24.69 -17.85
N LEU A 22 -7.71 -23.75 -16.95
CA LEU A 22 -9.07 -23.45 -16.51
C LEU A 22 -9.94 -23.02 -17.71
N LEU A 23 -9.47 -22.09 -18.53
CA LEU A 23 -10.20 -21.63 -19.72
C LEU A 23 -10.49 -22.79 -20.66
N ARG A 24 -9.50 -23.64 -20.91
CA ARG A 24 -9.63 -24.82 -21.78
C ARG A 24 -10.66 -25.79 -21.20
N SER A 25 -10.57 -26.13 -19.91
CA SER A 25 -11.53 -27.04 -19.23
C SER A 25 -12.95 -26.48 -19.35
N ARG A 26 -13.17 -25.21 -19.04
CA ARG A 26 -14.49 -24.58 -19.12
C ARG A 26 -15.04 -24.48 -20.54
N ARG A 27 -14.17 -24.25 -21.53
CA ARG A 27 -14.58 -24.28 -22.93
C ARG A 27 -15.02 -25.69 -23.37
N GLU A 28 -14.27 -26.71 -22.98
CA GLU A 28 -14.58 -28.11 -23.30
C GLU A 28 -15.86 -28.59 -22.60
N GLU A 29 -16.05 -28.26 -21.32
CA GLU A 29 -17.29 -28.49 -20.58
C GLU A 29 -18.51 -27.82 -21.25
N ALA A 30 -18.32 -26.60 -21.76
CA ALA A 30 -19.34 -25.87 -22.51
C ALA A 30 -19.53 -26.37 -23.95
N GLN A 31 -18.77 -27.39 -24.38
CA GLN A 31 -18.77 -27.94 -25.75
C GLN A 31 -18.51 -26.87 -26.82
N LEU A 32 -17.70 -25.86 -26.53
CA LEU A 32 -17.36 -24.79 -27.46
C LEU A 32 -16.05 -25.11 -28.19
N SER A 33 -16.06 -24.96 -29.52
CA SER A 33 -14.79 -24.91 -30.26
C SER A 33 -14.06 -23.60 -29.94
N ILE A 34 -12.71 -23.57 -30.14
CA ILE A 34 -11.90 -22.36 -29.99
C ILE A 34 -12.48 -21.20 -30.87
N ALA A 35 -12.94 -21.51 -32.09
CA ALA A 35 -13.52 -20.51 -32.95
C ALA A 35 -14.87 -19.99 -32.41
N ALA A 36 -15.71 -20.87 -31.90
CA ALA A 36 -17.00 -20.50 -31.30
C ALA A 36 -16.81 -19.64 -30.05
N LEU A 37 -15.83 -19.98 -29.17
CA LEU A 37 -15.51 -19.18 -28.01
C LEU A 37 -14.97 -17.81 -28.42
N ALA A 38 -14.03 -17.76 -29.37
CA ALA A 38 -13.48 -16.51 -29.89
C ALA A 38 -14.57 -15.57 -30.41
N ALA A 39 -15.51 -16.10 -31.20
CA ALA A 39 -16.66 -15.34 -31.72
C ALA A 39 -17.56 -14.82 -30.58
N LYS A 40 -17.90 -15.67 -29.59
CA LYS A 40 -18.76 -15.27 -28.47
C LYS A 40 -18.10 -14.22 -27.55
N ALA A 41 -16.79 -14.32 -27.33
CA ALA A 41 -16.03 -13.38 -26.52
C ALA A 41 -15.59 -12.12 -27.29
N GLY A 42 -15.78 -12.07 -28.62
CA GLY A 42 -15.34 -10.95 -29.46
C GLY A 42 -13.81 -10.76 -29.47
N VAL A 43 -13.06 -11.87 -29.42
CA VAL A 43 -11.59 -11.89 -29.46
C VAL A 43 -11.10 -12.73 -30.67
N SER A 44 -9.81 -12.63 -30.99
CA SER A 44 -9.25 -13.45 -32.07
C SER A 44 -9.12 -14.92 -31.65
N ARG A 45 -9.19 -15.84 -32.65
CA ARG A 45 -8.91 -17.27 -32.41
C ARG A 45 -7.51 -17.47 -31.80
N ASN A 46 -6.52 -16.72 -32.27
CA ASN A 46 -5.16 -16.81 -31.78
C ASN A 46 -5.04 -16.36 -30.32
N THR A 47 -5.85 -15.39 -29.88
CA THR A 47 -5.95 -15.00 -28.47
C THR A 47 -6.33 -16.18 -27.61
N ILE A 48 -7.40 -16.91 -27.95
CA ILE A 48 -7.83 -18.09 -27.20
C ILE A 48 -6.74 -19.17 -27.19
N VAL A 49 -6.12 -19.46 -28.34
CA VAL A 49 -5.04 -20.46 -28.43
C VAL A 49 -3.86 -20.11 -27.53
N ASN A 50 -3.44 -18.84 -27.52
CA ASN A 50 -2.30 -18.40 -26.72
C ASN A 50 -2.61 -18.43 -25.21
N LEU A 51 -3.83 -18.07 -24.84
CA LEU A 51 -4.29 -18.14 -23.46
C LEU A 51 -4.33 -19.59 -22.95
N GLU A 52 -4.92 -20.52 -23.74
CA GLU A 52 -5.01 -21.94 -23.36
C GLU A 52 -3.65 -22.64 -23.31
N LYS A 53 -2.64 -22.12 -24.02
CA LYS A 53 -1.26 -22.61 -23.94
C LYS A 53 -0.47 -22.03 -22.77
N GLY A 54 -1.05 -21.10 -22.01
CA GLY A 54 -0.34 -20.42 -20.92
C GLY A 54 0.75 -19.45 -21.38
N GLY A 55 0.81 -19.13 -22.68
CA GLY A 55 1.85 -18.26 -23.24
C GLY A 55 1.72 -16.78 -22.89
N THR A 56 0.52 -16.34 -22.48
CA THR A 56 0.24 -14.95 -22.09
C THR A 56 -0.92 -14.92 -21.11
N ALA A 57 -0.88 -13.99 -20.16
CA ALA A 57 -2.05 -13.66 -19.33
C ALA A 57 -3.09 -12.88 -20.16
N PRO A 58 -4.39 -13.03 -19.90
CA PRO A 58 -5.41 -12.21 -20.55
C PRO A 58 -5.29 -10.75 -20.09
N SER A 59 -5.43 -9.82 -21.03
CA SER A 59 -5.63 -8.42 -20.62
C SER A 59 -6.96 -8.27 -19.86
N PRO A 60 -7.12 -7.24 -19.01
CA PRO A 60 -8.38 -7.00 -18.31
C PRO A 60 -9.61 -6.97 -19.24
N LEU A 61 -9.46 -6.35 -20.41
CA LEU A 61 -10.53 -6.32 -21.42
C LEU A 61 -10.85 -7.71 -21.97
N THR A 62 -9.82 -8.52 -22.24
CA THR A 62 -9.99 -9.90 -22.70
C THR A 62 -10.65 -10.76 -21.63
N LEU A 63 -10.25 -10.63 -20.37
CA LEU A 63 -10.85 -11.34 -19.25
C LEU A 63 -12.33 -10.97 -19.08
N ARG A 64 -12.69 -9.69 -19.12
CA ARG A 64 -14.10 -9.24 -19.12
C ARG A 64 -14.93 -9.90 -20.22
N ARG A 65 -14.41 -9.93 -21.42
CA ARG A 65 -15.10 -10.55 -22.57
C ARG A 65 -15.29 -12.06 -22.41
N LEU A 66 -14.31 -12.76 -21.84
CA LEU A 66 -14.40 -14.19 -21.55
C LEU A 66 -15.39 -14.49 -20.44
N VAL A 67 -15.37 -13.70 -19.36
CA VAL A 67 -16.32 -13.84 -18.23
C VAL A 67 -17.76 -13.57 -18.69
N ALA A 68 -17.98 -12.64 -19.61
CA ALA A 68 -19.30 -12.35 -20.18
C ALA A 68 -19.89 -13.54 -20.98
N VAL A 69 -19.08 -14.55 -21.37
CA VAL A 69 -19.57 -15.78 -21.99
C VAL A 69 -20.14 -16.71 -20.90
N LYS A 70 -21.42 -16.54 -20.55
CA LYS A 70 -22.11 -17.26 -19.47
C LYS A 70 -21.90 -18.78 -19.49
N ALA A 71 -21.79 -19.39 -20.67
CA ALA A 71 -21.58 -20.83 -20.84
C ALA A 71 -20.25 -21.32 -20.21
N LEU A 72 -19.24 -20.46 -20.06
CA LEU A 72 -17.95 -20.80 -19.47
C LEU A 72 -18.00 -20.88 -17.94
N ARG A 73 -18.96 -20.23 -17.31
CA ARG A 73 -19.04 -20.11 -15.84
C ARG A 73 -17.71 -19.70 -15.20
N LEU A 74 -16.93 -18.87 -15.91
CA LEU A 74 -15.61 -18.43 -15.44
C LEU A 74 -15.71 -17.66 -14.14
N GLN A 75 -16.71 -16.81 -13.98
CA GLN A 75 -16.89 -16.02 -12.77
C GLN A 75 -16.94 -16.91 -11.51
N SER A 76 -17.81 -17.93 -11.52
CA SER A 76 -17.91 -18.84 -10.36
C SER A 76 -16.66 -19.72 -10.19
N ALA A 77 -15.99 -20.11 -11.28
CA ALA A 77 -14.76 -20.88 -11.21
C ALA A 77 -13.59 -20.03 -10.66
N LEU A 78 -13.46 -18.80 -11.10
CA LEU A 78 -12.46 -17.86 -10.58
C LEU A 78 -12.70 -17.53 -9.10
N SER A 79 -13.96 -17.37 -8.69
CA SER A 79 -14.30 -17.16 -7.27
C SER A 79 -14.03 -18.41 -6.42
N ALA A 80 -14.25 -19.62 -6.95
CA ALA A 80 -13.95 -20.87 -6.24
C ALA A 80 -12.44 -21.17 -6.15
N ASP A 81 -11.67 -20.83 -7.19
CA ASP A 81 -10.20 -20.95 -7.19
C ASP A 81 -9.55 -19.93 -6.27
N ARG A 82 -10.14 -18.73 -6.12
CA ARG A 82 -9.68 -17.71 -5.14
C ARG A 82 -9.68 -18.21 -3.72
N GLN A 83 -10.58 -19.12 -3.36
CA GLN A 83 -10.61 -19.75 -2.05
C GLN A 83 -9.53 -20.84 -1.88
N LYS A 84 -8.90 -21.27 -2.98
CA LYS A 84 -7.90 -22.34 -3.00
C LYS A 84 -6.50 -21.89 -3.41
N ALA A 85 -6.36 -20.71 -4.02
CA ALA A 85 -5.10 -20.26 -4.60
C ALA A 85 -4.19 -19.60 -3.56
N ASP A 86 -2.94 -20.04 -3.54
CA ASP A 86 -1.90 -19.62 -2.59
C ASP A 86 -1.34 -18.22 -2.81
N ALA A 87 -1.79 -17.43 -3.75
CA ALA A 87 -1.44 -16.00 -3.87
C ALA A 87 -2.04 -15.33 -5.12
N TRP A 88 -3.20 -14.74 -4.99
CA TRP A 88 -3.70 -13.79 -5.97
C TRP A 88 -3.44 -12.37 -5.47
N PHE A 89 -2.66 -11.61 -6.24
CA PHE A 89 -2.58 -10.18 -6.03
C PHE A 89 -3.60 -9.48 -6.92
N THR A 90 -4.53 -8.77 -6.31
CA THR A 90 -5.33 -7.81 -7.07
C THR A 90 -4.46 -6.63 -7.43
N THR A 91 -4.28 -6.35 -8.72
CA THR A 91 -3.54 -5.17 -9.16
C THR A 91 -4.49 -4.00 -9.34
N ALA A 92 -4.28 -2.96 -8.56
CA ALA A 92 -5.14 -1.77 -8.49
C ALA A 92 -4.48 -0.51 -9.10
N TYR A 93 -3.45 -0.66 -9.93
CA TYR A 93 -2.79 0.44 -10.64
C TYR A 93 -2.28 -0.02 -12.01
N ASP A 94 -1.87 0.93 -12.86
CA ASP A 94 -1.26 0.63 -14.16
C ASP A 94 0.28 0.67 -14.06
N PRO A 95 0.96 -0.50 -14.02
CA PRO A 95 2.41 -0.57 -13.89
C PRO A 95 3.15 0.07 -15.08
N LEU A 96 2.56 0.02 -16.29
CA LEU A 96 3.17 0.60 -17.47
C LEU A 96 3.10 2.13 -17.42
N ALA A 97 1.95 2.69 -17.07
CA ALA A 97 1.80 4.13 -16.90
C ALA A 97 2.77 4.67 -15.84
N MET A 98 2.92 3.97 -14.72
CA MET A 98 3.84 4.34 -13.65
C MET A 98 5.32 4.27 -14.10
N THR A 99 5.71 3.20 -14.81
CA THR A 99 7.07 3.07 -15.37
C THR A 99 7.37 4.17 -16.39
N HIS A 100 6.43 4.52 -17.25
CA HIS A 100 6.55 5.64 -18.18
C HIS A 100 6.72 6.97 -17.43
N GLN A 101 5.90 7.21 -16.42
CA GLN A 101 5.98 8.43 -15.61
C GLN A 101 7.32 8.55 -14.88
N MET A 102 7.80 7.46 -14.28
CA MET A 102 9.13 7.39 -13.66
C MET A 102 10.21 7.72 -14.67
N THR A 103 10.22 7.08 -15.83
CA THR A 103 11.21 7.30 -16.90
C THR A 103 11.21 8.77 -17.35
N ASN A 104 10.03 9.35 -17.58
CA ASN A 104 9.91 10.75 -17.98
C ASN A 104 10.43 11.71 -16.90
N THR A 105 10.12 11.45 -15.62
CA THR A 105 10.61 12.27 -14.51
C THR A 105 12.13 12.19 -14.38
N LEU A 106 12.70 11.01 -14.48
CA LEU A 106 14.15 10.78 -14.34
C LEU A 106 14.95 11.34 -15.52
N ASN A 107 14.38 11.36 -16.72
CA ASN A 107 15.00 11.97 -17.91
C ASN A 107 14.70 13.48 -18.04
N GLY A 108 13.87 14.03 -17.18
CA GLY A 108 13.57 15.47 -17.13
C GLY A 108 14.68 16.29 -16.45
N PRO A 109 14.44 17.60 -16.29
CA PRO A 109 15.44 18.55 -15.72
C PRO A 109 15.70 18.35 -14.22
N GLY A 110 15.02 17.42 -13.58
CA GLY A 110 14.99 17.22 -12.13
C GLY A 110 13.65 17.67 -11.54
N GLY A 111 13.57 17.66 -10.21
CA GLY A 111 12.36 18.04 -9.48
C GLY A 111 11.99 17.01 -8.42
N GLN A 112 10.72 16.94 -8.06
CA GLN A 112 10.25 16.00 -7.07
C GLN A 112 9.96 14.65 -7.71
N LEU A 113 10.66 13.61 -7.23
CA LEU A 113 10.39 12.22 -7.59
C LEU A 113 9.20 11.72 -6.76
N ASP A 114 8.34 10.93 -7.36
CA ASP A 114 7.33 10.20 -6.60
C ASP A 114 8.03 9.13 -5.74
N GLN A 115 7.75 9.13 -4.44
CA GLN A 115 8.42 8.21 -3.50
C GLN A 115 8.09 6.74 -3.78
N THR A 116 6.98 6.45 -4.45
CA THR A 116 6.62 5.09 -4.89
C THR A 116 7.71 4.46 -5.74
N TYR A 117 8.46 5.28 -6.52
CA TYR A 117 9.56 4.77 -7.36
C TYR A 117 10.73 4.16 -6.58
N LEU A 118 10.84 4.47 -5.28
CA LEU A 118 11.81 3.84 -4.39
C LEU A 118 11.48 2.37 -4.07
N TYR A 119 10.31 1.87 -4.47
CA TYR A 119 9.80 0.55 -4.09
C TYR A 119 9.39 -0.32 -5.30
N LEU A 120 9.37 0.22 -6.53
CA LEU A 120 8.77 -0.44 -7.69
C LEU A 120 9.53 -1.66 -8.20
N ASP A 121 10.85 -1.57 -8.29
CA ASP A 121 11.65 -2.66 -8.84
C ASP A 121 12.18 -3.61 -7.74
N PRO A 122 12.52 -4.87 -8.08
CA PRO A 122 12.99 -5.85 -7.10
C PRO A 122 14.25 -5.43 -6.34
N GLN A 123 15.15 -4.68 -6.99
CA GLN A 123 16.36 -4.19 -6.32
C GLN A 123 16.02 -3.06 -5.34
N SER A 124 15.10 -2.17 -5.67
CA SER A 124 14.58 -1.16 -4.74
C SER A 124 13.96 -1.79 -3.50
N ALA A 125 13.19 -2.86 -3.67
CA ALA A 125 12.64 -3.62 -2.55
C ALA A 125 13.74 -4.28 -1.70
N ALA A 126 14.79 -4.82 -2.34
CA ALA A 126 15.94 -5.37 -1.62
C ALA A 126 16.74 -4.29 -0.87
N ASP A 127 16.92 -3.11 -1.47
CA ASP A 127 17.56 -1.95 -0.83
C ASP A 127 16.76 -1.48 0.40
N TRP A 128 15.42 -1.42 0.28
CA TRP A 128 14.54 -1.13 1.42
C TRP A 128 14.64 -2.20 2.50
N HIS A 129 14.64 -3.48 2.12
CA HIS A 129 14.77 -4.59 3.06
C HIS A 129 16.09 -4.52 3.83
N ALA A 130 17.21 -4.23 3.15
CA ALA A 130 18.48 -4.01 3.78
C ALA A 130 18.43 -2.82 4.77
N LEU A 131 17.79 -1.72 4.37
CA LEU A 131 17.60 -0.56 5.23
C LEU A 131 16.72 -0.87 6.43
N SER A 132 15.59 -1.54 6.25
CA SER A 132 14.64 -1.88 7.31
C SER A 132 15.21 -2.83 8.37
N ASN A 133 16.30 -3.54 8.05
CA ASN A 133 17.06 -4.39 8.96
C ASN A 133 18.37 -3.74 9.47
N ASP A 134 18.70 -2.53 9.00
CA ASP A 134 19.84 -1.77 9.54
C ASP A 134 19.59 -1.41 11.00
N SER A 135 20.56 -1.71 11.87
CA SER A 135 20.37 -1.58 13.34
C SER A 135 20.06 -0.16 13.77
N GLU A 136 20.60 0.85 13.10
CA GLU A 136 20.33 2.25 13.42
C GLU A 136 18.94 2.66 12.92
N TYR A 137 18.56 2.24 11.71
CA TYR A 137 17.23 2.46 11.16
C TYR A 137 16.16 1.80 12.04
N VAL A 138 16.36 0.54 12.44
CA VAL A 138 15.46 -0.19 13.35
C VAL A 138 15.27 0.56 14.65
N ARG A 139 16.37 1.05 15.26
CA ARG A 139 16.31 1.80 16.50
C ARG A 139 15.53 3.12 16.38
N LEU A 140 15.65 3.83 15.25
CA LEU A 140 15.11 5.17 15.08
C LEU A 140 13.71 5.19 14.44
N TYR A 141 13.43 4.23 13.57
CA TYR A 141 12.28 4.30 12.66
C TYR A 141 11.35 3.08 12.76
N ARG A 142 11.76 1.99 13.42
CA ARG A 142 10.85 0.86 13.57
C ARG A 142 9.78 1.21 14.60
N SER A 143 8.52 1.09 14.21
CA SER A 143 7.39 1.34 15.09
C SER A 143 7.44 0.44 16.32
N GLN A 144 7.28 1.07 17.48
CA GLN A 144 7.13 0.41 18.79
C GLN A 144 5.75 0.74 19.37
N ALA A 145 4.77 0.92 18.49
CA ALA A 145 3.40 1.23 18.87
C ALA A 145 2.84 0.19 19.85
N PRO A 146 2.01 0.59 20.81
CA PRO A 146 1.43 -0.31 21.81
C PRO A 146 0.28 -1.13 21.21
N LEU A 147 0.61 -2.10 20.35
CA LEU A 147 -0.33 -2.86 19.53
C LEU A 147 -1.40 -3.58 20.36
N ALA A 148 -1.06 -4.11 21.54
CA ALA A 148 -2.03 -4.77 22.41
C ALA A 148 -3.14 -3.79 22.88
N LYS A 149 -2.76 -2.57 23.32
CA LYS A 149 -3.73 -1.52 23.71
C LYS A 149 -4.57 -1.05 22.54
N LEU A 150 -3.95 -0.95 21.37
CA LEU A 150 -4.65 -0.60 20.14
C LEU A 150 -5.67 -1.68 19.76
N ALA A 151 -5.30 -2.95 19.83
CA ALA A 151 -6.19 -4.09 19.59
C ALA A 151 -7.39 -4.09 20.55
N GLU A 152 -7.17 -3.89 21.85
CA GLU A 152 -8.25 -3.79 22.84
C GLU A 152 -9.23 -2.65 22.48
N ARG A 153 -8.70 -1.51 22.07
CA ARG A 153 -9.53 -0.37 21.71
C ARG A 153 -10.31 -0.59 20.44
N ILE A 154 -9.72 -1.15 19.39
CA ILE A 154 -10.41 -1.53 18.13
C ILE A 154 -11.52 -2.54 18.44
N ASN A 155 -11.22 -3.58 19.21
CA ASN A 155 -12.22 -4.60 19.58
C ASN A 155 -13.40 -4.00 20.35
N LYS A 156 -13.14 -3.02 21.24
CA LYS A 156 -14.20 -2.28 21.93
C LYS A 156 -15.10 -1.49 20.99
N GLU A 157 -14.55 -0.84 19.97
CA GLU A 157 -15.33 -0.09 18.96
C GLU A 157 -16.12 -1.03 18.05
N ALA A 158 -15.62 -2.25 17.78
CA ALA A 158 -16.31 -3.24 16.95
C ALA A 158 -17.63 -3.74 17.58
N ARG A 159 -17.75 -3.73 18.91
CA ARG A 159 -18.99 -4.13 19.63
C ARG A 159 -19.53 -5.50 19.21
N GLY A 160 -18.63 -6.43 18.88
CA GLY A 160 -18.97 -7.77 18.41
C GLY A 160 -19.28 -7.90 16.91
N ALA A 161 -19.16 -6.81 16.15
CA ALA A 161 -19.19 -6.90 14.69
C ALA A 161 -17.90 -7.52 14.13
N GLY A 162 -17.97 -8.09 12.93
CA GLY A 162 -16.78 -8.47 12.18
C GLY A 162 -15.87 -7.27 11.89
N ILE A 163 -14.59 -7.50 11.73
CA ILE A 163 -13.60 -6.44 11.51
C ILE A 163 -12.85 -6.70 10.21
N ASP A 164 -12.81 -5.71 9.33
CA ASP A 164 -11.99 -5.68 8.13
C ASP A 164 -10.85 -4.69 8.34
N ILE A 165 -9.61 -5.13 8.16
CA ILE A 165 -8.41 -4.33 8.36
C ILE A 165 -7.75 -4.10 7.01
N ASP A 166 -7.70 -2.84 6.56
CA ASP A 166 -7.03 -2.39 5.35
C ASP A 166 -5.68 -1.79 5.71
N ALA A 167 -4.61 -2.56 5.58
CA ALA A 167 -3.24 -2.16 5.85
C ALA A 167 -2.64 -1.43 4.65
N LEU A 168 -2.51 -0.12 4.74
CA LEU A 168 -2.09 0.77 3.65
C LEU A 168 -0.57 1.02 3.72
N GLY A 169 0.17 0.57 2.71
CA GLY A 169 1.63 0.61 2.69
C GLY A 169 2.23 -0.36 3.71
N CYS A 170 1.80 -1.63 3.64
CA CYS A 170 2.08 -2.63 4.67
C CYS A 170 3.56 -3.08 4.75
N GLY A 171 4.41 -2.76 3.75
CA GLY A 171 5.81 -3.17 3.75
C GLY A 171 5.98 -4.69 3.91
N ASP A 172 6.68 -5.14 4.99
CA ASP A 172 6.87 -6.55 5.30
C ASP A 172 5.71 -7.20 6.08
N GLY A 173 4.68 -6.44 6.42
CA GLY A 173 3.44 -6.90 7.06
C GLY A 173 3.56 -7.38 8.50
N LYS A 174 4.71 -7.26 9.16
CA LYS A 174 4.93 -7.80 10.51
C LYS A 174 4.11 -7.09 11.57
N THR A 175 4.05 -5.77 11.50
CA THR A 175 3.32 -4.94 12.46
C THR A 175 1.82 -5.19 12.35
N GLU A 176 1.30 -5.22 11.14
CA GLU A 176 -0.10 -5.46 10.80
C GLU A 176 -0.53 -6.86 11.25
N THR A 177 0.27 -7.87 10.91
CA THR A 177 0.03 -9.26 11.33
C THR A 177 0.00 -9.40 12.85
N THR A 178 0.90 -8.71 13.55
CA THR A 178 0.94 -8.71 15.01
C THR A 178 -0.31 -8.07 15.61
N LEU A 179 -0.76 -6.93 15.07
CA LEU A 179 -1.99 -6.27 15.52
C LEU A 179 -3.21 -7.18 15.32
N VAL A 180 -3.36 -7.76 14.11
CA VAL A 180 -4.47 -8.69 13.82
C VAL A 180 -4.44 -9.90 14.75
N SER A 181 -3.25 -10.42 15.06
CA SER A 181 -3.09 -11.52 16.02
C SER A 181 -3.57 -11.12 17.42
N HIS A 182 -3.23 -9.93 17.89
CA HIS A 182 -3.73 -9.42 19.18
C HIS A 182 -5.25 -9.26 19.18
N ILE A 183 -5.86 -8.75 18.11
CA ILE A 183 -7.32 -8.65 18.01
C ILE A 183 -7.95 -10.04 18.05
N ALA A 184 -7.37 -11.02 17.34
CA ALA A 184 -7.84 -12.38 17.32
C ALA A 184 -7.76 -13.07 18.69
N ASP A 185 -6.71 -12.77 19.49
CA ASP A 185 -6.54 -13.31 20.84
C ASP A 185 -7.63 -12.81 21.81
N LEU A 186 -8.23 -11.64 21.53
CA LEU A 186 -9.33 -11.11 22.34
C LEU A 186 -10.68 -11.79 22.07
N ALA A 187 -10.80 -12.57 21.01
CA ALA A 187 -12.07 -13.24 20.63
C ALA A 187 -12.47 -14.44 21.51
N GLN A 188 -11.71 -14.78 22.54
CA GLN A 188 -11.98 -15.74 23.64
C GLN A 188 -12.85 -16.95 23.24
N GLY A 189 -12.27 -17.89 22.49
CA GLY A 189 -12.91 -19.20 22.22
C GLY A 189 -13.95 -19.21 21.10
N THR A 190 -14.25 -18.08 20.49
CA THR A 190 -15.03 -17.98 19.25
C THR A 190 -14.09 -17.77 18.05
N LYS A 191 -14.46 -18.28 16.87
CA LYS A 191 -13.72 -17.98 15.66
C LYS A 191 -13.77 -16.45 15.42
N PRO A 192 -12.62 -15.76 15.36
CA PRO A 192 -12.62 -14.33 15.11
C PRO A 192 -13.17 -14.05 13.70
N ASP A 193 -14.14 -13.14 13.62
CA ASP A 193 -14.66 -12.65 12.34
C ASP A 193 -13.80 -11.46 11.87
N LEU A 194 -12.60 -11.79 11.36
CA LEU A 194 -11.57 -10.86 10.93
C LEU A 194 -11.19 -11.13 9.49
N GLN A 195 -10.86 -10.08 8.74
CA GLN A 195 -10.21 -10.15 7.44
C GLN A 195 -9.06 -9.12 7.39
N LEU A 196 -7.98 -9.46 6.70
CA LEU A 196 -6.83 -8.57 6.52
C LEU A 196 -6.59 -8.33 5.02
N TYR A 197 -6.65 -7.07 4.63
CA TYR A 197 -6.28 -6.59 3.31
C TYR A 197 -4.93 -5.90 3.40
N LEU A 198 -3.94 -6.41 2.66
CA LEU A 198 -2.59 -5.87 2.60
C LEU A 198 -2.44 -5.08 1.31
N VAL A 199 -2.21 -3.78 1.40
CA VAL A 199 -2.03 -2.90 0.24
C VAL A 199 -0.61 -2.39 0.21
N ASP A 200 0.12 -2.66 -0.88
CA ASP A 200 1.45 -2.11 -1.11
C ASP A 200 1.73 -1.94 -2.60
N ILE A 201 2.54 -0.94 -2.94
CA ILE A 201 2.98 -0.68 -4.31
C ILE A 201 4.09 -1.63 -4.76
N SER A 202 4.85 -2.17 -3.82
CA SER A 202 5.93 -3.11 -4.08
C SER A 202 5.41 -4.54 -4.09
N HIS A 203 5.39 -5.17 -5.25
CA HIS A 203 5.01 -6.59 -5.37
C HIS A 203 5.88 -7.51 -4.50
N VAL A 204 7.17 -7.20 -4.36
CA VAL A 204 8.11 -8.00 -3.56
C VAL A 204 7.78 -7.91 -2.08
N LEU A 205 7.59 -6.68 -1.56
CA LEU A 205 7.23 -6.46 -0.15
C LEU A 205 5.85 -7.04 0.16
N LEU A 206 4.88 -6.85 -0.73
CA LEU A 206 3.55 -7.41 -0.59
C LEU A 206 3.57 -8.95 -0.53
N THR A 207 4.43 -9.59 -1.34
CA THR A 207 4.63 -11.06 -1.28
C THR A 207 5.18 -11.48 0.08
N GLU A 208 6.13 -10.74 0.64
CA GLU A 208 6.69 -11.00 1.97
C GLU A 208 5.63 -10.80 3.06
N ALA A 209 4.89 -9.69 2.99
CA ALA A 209 3.79 -9.39 3.91
C ALA A 209 2.72 -10.49 3.89
N TYR A 210 2.33 -10.92 2.70
CA TYR A 210 1.35 -12.01 2.53
C TYR A 210 1.83 -13.31 3.16
N ARG A 211 3.09 -13.71 2.93
CA ARG A 211 3.67 -14.91 3.57
C ARG A 211 3.71 -14.79 5.09
N THR A 212 4.13 -13.64 5.60
CA THR A 212 4.16 -13.34 7.04
C THR A 212 2.77 -13.50 7.64
N ALA A 213 1.77 -12.87 7.02
CA ALA A 213 0.38 -12.92 7.49
C ALA A 213 -0.23 -14.32 7.37
N MET A 214 -0.04 -15.02 6.25
CA MET A 214 -0.56 -16.37 6.06
C MET A 214 0.00 -17.35 7.08
N ASN A 215 1.30 -17.29 7.38
CA ASN A 215 1.92 -18.17 8.39
C ASN A 215 1.31 -17.97 9.78
N ALA A 216 0.94 -16.75 10.15
CA ALA A 216 0.41 -16.45 11.48
C ALA A 216 -1.13 -16.57 11.57
N LEU A 217 -1.84 -16.20 10.51
CA LEU A 217 -3.29 -15.97 10.54
C LEU A 217 -4.10 -17.10 9.89
N ALA A 218 -3.57 -17.80 8.87
CA ALA A 218 -4.27 -18.91 8.25
C ALA A 218 -4.60 -20.06 9.22
N PRO A 219 -3.72 -20.45 10.18
CA PRO A 219 -4.06 -21.45 11.20
C PRO A 219 -5.23 -21.02 12.10
N ARG A 220 -5.51 -19.72 12.18
CA ARG A 220 -6.63 -19.13 12.94
C ARG A 220 -7.90 -18.98 12.09
N GLY A 221 -7.84 -19.35 10.81
CA GLY A 221 -8.93 -19.22 9.84
C GLY A 221 -9.26 -17.77 9.48
N ILE A 222 -8.28 -16.86 9.56
CA ILE A 222 -8.41 -15.44 9.19
C ILE A 222 -7.97 -15.28 7.74
N PRO A 223 -8.86 -14.84 6.83
CA PRO A 223 -8.52 -14.57 5.44
C PRO A 223 -7.53 -13.40 5.30
N VAL A 224 -6.59 -13.52 4.36
CA VAL A 224 -5.62 -12.48 4.00
C VAL A 224 -5.72 -12.20 2.50
N HIS A 225 -5.90 -10.94 2.15
CA HIS A 225 -6.12 -10.48 0.78
C HIS A 225 -5.01 -9.50 0.37
N PRO A 226 -4.04 -9.92 -0.44
CA PRO A 226 -3.00 -9.02 -0.94
C PRO A 226 -3.53 -8.18 -2.11
N ILE A 227 -3.27 -6.87 -2.06
CA ILE A 227 -3.66 -5.89 -3.06
C ILE A 227 -2.42 -5.13 -3.51
N HIS A 228 -2.00 -5.35 -4.75
CA HIS A 228 -0.89 -4.63 -5.36
C HIS A 228 -1.39 -3.28 -5.90
N GLY A 229 -1.17 -2.21 -5.14
CA GLY A 229 -1.76 -0.91 -5.44
C GLY A 229 -1.05 0.26 -4.78
N ASP A 230 -1.24 1.43 -5.36
CA ASP A 230 -0.76 2.69 -4.80
C ASP A 230 -1.73 3.20 -3.73
N LEU A 231 -1.23 3.44 -2.54
CA LEU A 231 -2.04 4.02 -1.46
C LEU A 231 -2.53 5.45 -1.76
N HIS A 232 -1.86 6.18 -2.67
CA HIS A 232 -2.31 7.51 -3.11
C HIS A 232 -3.52 7.43 -4.05
N ASP A 233 -3.75 6.28 -4.67
CA ASP A 233 -4.89 6.01 -5.54
C ASP A 233 -6.00 5.18 -4.84
N ILE A 234 -6.05 5.24 -3.51
CA ILE A 234 -7.02 4.48 -2.69
C ILE A 234 -8.46 4.69 -3.16
N ALA A 235 -8.81 5.89 -3.55
CA ALA A 235 -10.13 6.23 -4.06
C ALA A 235 -10.46 5.59 -5.42
N LYS A 236 -9.47 5.12 -6.15
CA LYS A 236 -9.64 4.43 -7.44
C LYS A 236 -9.71 2.91 -7.28
N ASN A 237 -9.45 2.40 -6.07
CA ASN A 237 -9.45 0.97 -5.82
C ASN A 237 -10.85 0.50 -5.40
N PRO A 238 -11.61 -0.16 -6.30
CA PRO A 238 -12.98 -0.57 -6.02
C PRO A 238 -13.09 -1.55 -4.86
N ILE A 239 -12.05 -2.34 -4.57
CA ILE A 239 -12.06 -3.29 -3.45
C ILE A 239 -12.17 -2.55 -2.11
N LEU A 240 -11.63 -1.34 -2.03
CA LEU A 240 -11.72 -0.52 -0.83
C LEU A 240 -13.07 0.21 -0.69
N TYR A 241 -13.92 0.19 -1.72
CA TYR A 241 -15.27 0.80 -1.68
C TYR A 241 -16.39 -0.18 -1.35
N HIS A 242 -16.20 -1.48 -1.61
CA HIS A 242 -17.32 -2.42 -1.55
C HIS A 242 -17.35 -3.17 -0.22
N HIS A 243 -18.15 -2.65 0.72
CA HIS A 243 -18.76 -3.50 1.74
C HIS A 243 -20.14 -3.94 1.24
N PRO A 244 -20.45 -5.25 1.22
CA PRO A 244 -21.82 -5.69 1.07
C PRO A 244 -22.65 -5.02 2.19
N GLU A 245 -23.65 -4.23 1.84
CA GLU A 245 -24.52 -3.51 2.81
C GLU A 245 -25.19 -4.45 3.83
N SER A 246 -25.20 -5.76 3.56
CA SER A 246 -25.82 -6.78 4.39
C SER A 246 -25.07 -7.19 5.65
N LEU A 247 -23.75 -6.88 5.73
CA LEU A 247 -22.93 -7.23 6.89
C LEU A 247 -22.30 -5.97 7.46
N ARG A 248 -22.79 -5.50 8.60
CA ARG A 248 -22.16 -4.41 9.36
C ARG A 248 -20.84 -4.88 9.94
N ARG A 249 -19.78 -4.75 9.16
CA ARG A 249 -18.41 -4.96 9.61
C ARG A 249 -17.79 -3.63 9.95
N LEU A 250 -16.98 -3.60 11.01
CA LEU A 250 -16.16 -2.45 11.33
C LEU A 250 -14.95 -2.46 10.41
N ARG A 251 -14.74 -1.40 9.69
CA ARG A 251 -13.56 -1.23 8.85
C ARG A 251 -12.50 -0.42 9.57
N VAL A 252 -11.25 -0.85 9.44
CA VAL A 252 -10.09 -0.21 10.07
C VAL A 252 -9.01 0.04 9.02
N PHE A 253 -8.84 1.29 8.61
CA PHE A 253 -7.73 1.71 7.77
C PHE A 253 -6.46 1.84 8.63
N LEU A 254 -5.43 1.10 8.30
CA LEU A 254 -4.23 0.97 9.11
C LEU A 254 -3.01 1.48 8.36
N MET A 255 -2.37 2.52 8.86
CA MET A 255 -1.10 3.07 8.35
C MET A 255 -0.05 3.01 9.44
N MET A 256 0.78 1.98 9.40
CA MET A 256 1.83 1.75 10.39
C MET A 256 3.23 2.07 9.82
N GLY A 257 4.25 2.04 10.67
CA GLY A 257 5.64 2.22 10.26
C GLY A 257 5.97 3.63 9.76
N TYR A 258 5.26 4.63 10.25
CA TYR A 258 5.43 6.06 9.87
C TYR A 258 5.08 6.37 8.41
N THR A 259 4.31 5.52 7.75
CA THR A 259 3.85 5.70 6.36
C THR A 259 3.15 7.05 6.15
N LEU A 260 2.43 7.55 7.17
CA LEU A 260 1.82 8.89 7.11
C LEU A 260 2.84 9.99 6.80
N GLY A 261 4.06 9.90 7.35
CA GLY A 261 5.12 10.88 7.09
C GLY A 261 5.60 10.94 5.65
N ASN A 262 5.29 9.92 4.87
CA ASN A 262 5.65 9.80 3.45
C ASN A 262 4.54 10.30 2.51
N ILE A 263 3.33 10.57 3.03
CA ILE A 263 2.22 11.09 2.22
C ILE A 263 2.56 12.49 1.73
N ARG A 264 2.49 12.68 0.41
CA ARG A 264 2.84 13.97 -0.22
C ARG A 264 1.82 15.06 0.05
N HIS A 265 0.54 14.73 -0.12
CA HIS A 265 -0.60 15.64 0.00
C HIS A 265 -1.66 15.06 0.92
N GLU A 266 -1.48 15.23 2.22
CA GLU A 266 -2.39 14.73 3.24
C GLU A 266 -3.85 15.21 3.01
N PRO A 267 -4.12 16.48 2.62
CA PRO A 267 -5.49 16.90 2.37
C PRO A 267 -6.22 16.06 1.33
N TRP A 268 -5.53 15.69 0.24
CA TRP A 268 -6.12 14.85 -0.81
C TRP A 268 -6.26 13.42 -0.35
N PHE A 269 -5.20 12.88 0.24
CA PHE A 269 -5.22 11.51 0.75
C PHE A 269 -6.37 11.29 1.76
N PHE A 270 -6.50 12.17 2.77
CA PHE A 270 -7.56 12.02 3.77
C PHE A 270 -8.96 12.33 3.24
N ARG A 271 -9.11 13.21 2.25
CA ARG A 271 -10.37 13.39 1.52
C ARG A 271 -10.78 12.08 0.83
N ASP A 272 -9.84 11.46 0.12
CA ASP A 272 -10.10 10.24 -0.62
C ASP A 272 -10.33 9.04 0.33
N LEU A 273 -9.56 8.96 1.42
CA LEU A 273 -9.81 7.99 2.49
C LEU A 273 -11.20 8.19 3.13
N ALA A 274 -11.60 9.44 3.36
CA ALA A 274 -12.93 9.76 3.89
C ALA A 274 -14.07 9.41 2.93
N ALA A 275 -13.82 9.44 1.61
CA ALA A 275 -14.77 9.01 0.59
C ALA A 275 -14.94 7.48 0.56
N CYS A 276 -13.90 6.72 0.93
CA CYS A 276 -13.95 5.26 1.03
C CYS A 276 -14.56 4.77 2.34
N ALA A 277 -14.60 5.61 3.38
CA ALA A 277 -15.02 5.26 4.73
C ALA A 277 -16.50 5.57 4.97
N GLN A 278 -17.14 4.75 5.79
CA GLN A 278 -18.48 4.99 6.31
C GLN A 278 -18.44 5.59 7.73
N PRO A 279 -19.48 6.32 8.16
CA PRO A 279 -19.58 6.77 9.55
C PRO A 279 -19.43 5.61 10.53
N GLY A 280 -18.50 5.76 11.45
CA GLY A 280 -18.15 4.71 12.42
C GLY A 280 -16.89 3.91 12.11
N ASP A 281 -16.43 3.89 10.86
CA ASP A 281 -15.16 3.27 10.48
C ASP A 281 -13.99 3.94 11.21
N LEU A 282 -12.90 3.18 11.36
CA LEU A 282 -11.72 3.63 12.08
C LEU A 282 -10.53 3.87 11.13
N ALA A 283 -9.66 4.78 11.54
CA ALA A 283 -8.34 4.90 10.96
C ALA A 283 -7.29 4.90 12.07
N VAL A 284 -6.19 4.19 11.84
CA VAL A 284 -5.02 4.11 12.72
C VAL A 284 -3.85 4.72 12.00
N LEU A 285 -3.27 5.76 12.59
CA LEU A 285 -2.14 6.48 12.02
C LEU A 285 -0.95 6.40 12.96
N ASP A 286 0.15 5.89 12.48
CA ASP A 286 1.43 5.82 13.16
C ASP A 286 2.40 6.85 12.56
N PHE A 287 2.95 7.76 13.37
CA PHE A 287 3.74 8.88 12.87
C PHE A 287 4.74 9.42 13.89
N GLN A 288 5.73 10.14 13.37
CA GLN A 288 6.71 10.85 14.19
C GLN A 288 6.17 12.22 14.60
N LEU A 289 6.49 12.60 15.86
CA LEU A 289 6.13 13.90 16.41
C LEU A 289 7.20 14.96 16.10
N THR A 290 6.77 16.22 16.03
CA THR A 290 7.68 17.37 15.96
C THR A 290 8.53 17.43 17.22
N ARG A 291 9.82 17.77 17.06
CA ARG A 291 10.75 17.96 18.19
C ARG A 291 10.69 19.35 18.79
N ALA A 292 10.25 20.32 17.98
CA ALA A 292 10.07 21.70 18.38
C ALA A 292 8.95 22.35 17.52
N PRO A 293 8.37 23.48 17.99
CA PRO A 293 7.43 24.25 17.21
C PRO A 293 8.03 24.71 15.88
N VAL A 294 7.24 24.69 14.79
CA VAL A 294 7.70 25.08 13.44
C VAL A 294 8.10 26.55 13.34
N GLU A 295 7.60 27.36 14.25
CA GLU A 295 7.93 28.78 14.40
C GLU A 295 9.37 29.01 14.90
N LYS A 296 10.08 27.93 15.31
CA LYS A 296 11.47 27.95 15.80
C LYS A 296 12.35 27.03 14.95
N PRO A 297 12.57 27.37 13.66
CA PRO A 297 13.32 26.50 12.74
C PRO A 297 14.77 26.26 13.17
N GLU A 298 15.39 27.22 13.88
CA GLU A 298 16.76 27.07 14.40
C GLU A 298 16.81 25.93 15.43
N LEU A 299 15.83 25.86 16.33
CA LEU A 299 15.74 24.82 17.35
C LEU A 299 15.48 23.45 16.70
N ILE A 300 14.64 23.39 15.66
CA ILE A 300 14.42 22.15 14.91
C ILE A 300 15.74 21.71 14.26
N GLN A 301 16.47 22.65 13.65
CA GLN A 301 17.76 22.34 13.01
C GLN A 301 18.78 21.82 14.04
N GLU A 302 18.85 22.41 15.23
CA GLU A 302 19.71 21.97 16.32
C GLU A 302 19.35 20.56 16.79
N LEU A 303 18.08 20.29 17.04
CA LEU A 303 17.59 18.98 17.53
C LEU A 303 17.70 17.86 16.48
N ASP A 304 17.61 18.21 15.18
CA ASP A 304 17.79 17.28 14.07
C ASP A 304 19.22 17.25 13.52
N ALA A 305 20.12 18.11 14.03
CA ALA A 305 21.54 18.13 13.63
C ALA A 305 22.23 16.76 13.77
N PRO A 306 21.99 15.95 14.82
CA PRO A 306 22.54 14.60 14.91
C PRO A 306 22.13 13.70 13.75
N ILE A 307 20.91 13.88 13.18
CA ILE A 307 20.43 13.14 12.02
C ILE A 307 21.15 13.59 10.75
N LYS A 308 21.42 14.91 10.64
CA LYS A 308 22.15 15.50 9.49
C LYS A 308 23.66 15.22 9.53
N ALA A 309 24.25 15.19 10.73
CA ALA A 309 25.70 15.04 10.90
C ALA A 309 26.20 13.61 10.67
N LYS A 310 25.33 12.61 10.78
CA LYS A 310 25.70 11.24 10.51
C LYS A 310 25.75 10.98 9.00
N LYS A 311 26.86 10.39 8.56
CA LYS A 311 26.92 9.84 7.20
C LYS A 311 25.81 8.78 7.09
N PRO A 312 24.92 8.89 6.08
CA PRO A 312 23.89 7.88 5.87
C PRO A 312 24.55 6.51 5.75
N SER A 313 23.93 5.47 6.34
CA SER A 313 24.39 4.10 6.19
C SER A 313 24.45 3.70 4.71
N ASN A 314 25.23 2.71 4.37
CA ASN A 314 25.29 2.23 2.99
C ASN A 314 23.92 1.76 2.50
N ALA A 315 23.13 1.12 3.38
CA ALA A 315 21.76 0.70 3.06
C ALA A 315 20.87 1.90 2.73
N TYR A 316 20.92 2.97 3.53
CA TYR A 316 20.15 4.19 3.25
C TYR A 316 20.57 4.89 1.95
N ARG A 317 21.90 4.91 1.67
CA ARG A 317 22.40 5.44 0.39
C ARG A 317 21.90 4.63 -0.79
N SER A 318 22.01 3.29 -0.72
CA SER A 318 21.56 2.39 -1.79
C SER A 318 20.05 2.58 -2.04
N PHE A 319 19.25 2.65 -0.98
CA PHE A 319 17.82 2.87 -1.09
C PHE A 319 17.48 4.18 -1.82
N LEU A 320 18.09 5.30 -1.42
CA LEU A 320 17.81 6.60 -2.04
C LEU A 320 18.39 6.76 -3.44
N SER A 321 19.63 6.28 -3.69
CA SER A 321 20.28 6.47 -4.97
C SER A 321 20.03 5.36 -5.99
N GLY A 322 19.48 4.23 -5.55
CA GLY A 322 19.26 3.04 -6.36
C GLY A 322 18.50 3.32 -7.66
N PRO A 323 17.31 3.90 -7.62
CA PRO A 323 16.55 4.22 -8.83
C PRO A 323 17.30 5.14 -9.79
N LEU A 324 18.01 6.15 -9.26
CA LEU A 324 18.80 7.07 -10.08
C LEU A 324 19.94 6.35 -10.81
N ASN A 325 20.68 5.51 -10.08
CA ASN A 325 21.78 4.73 -10.66
C ASN A 325 21.32 3.74 -11.74
N ARG A 326 20.12 3.18 -11.58
CA ARG A 326 19.60 2.17 -12.51
C ARG A 326 18.94 2.77 -13.75
N HIS A 327 18.32 3.94 -13.62
CA HIS A 327 17.43 4.49 -14.66
C HIS A 327 17.96 5.76 -15.33
N ILE A 328 18.99 6.41 -14.79
CA ILE A 328 19.61 7.59 -15.45
C ILE A 328 20.85 7.12 -16.20
N GLN A 329 20.79 7.18 -17.53
CA GLN A 329 21.95 6.87 -18.38
C GLN A 329 23.04 7.95 -18.21
N GLY A 330 24.31 7.54 -18.20
CA GLY A 330 25.45 8.45 -18.06
C GLY A 330 25.58 9.08 -16.66
N CYS A 331 24.90 8.53 -15.65
CA CYS A 331 25.06 8.96 -14.27
C CYS A 331 26.51 8.69 -13.79
N SER A 332 27.27 9.77 -13.56
CA SER A 332 28.67 9.67 -13.13
C SER A 332 28.85 9.78 -11.63
N SER A 333 28.00 10.51 -10.94
CA SER A 333 27.99 10.61 -9.47
C SER A 333 26.68 11.11 -8.91
N ILE A 334 26.34 10.68 -7.68
CA ILE A 334 25.18 11.12 -6.92
C ILE A 334 25.63 11.67 -5.57
N LYS A 335 25.23 12.91 -5.26
CA LYS A 335 25.43 13.53 -3.95
C LYS A 335 24.09 13.66 -3.25
N LEU A 336 23.99 13.08 -2.06
CA LEU A 336 22.81 13.20 -1.20
C LEU A 336 22.97 14.36 -0.22
N ARG A 337 21.91 15.12 -0.01
CA ARG A 337 21.79 16.12 1.01
C ARG A 337 20.44 16.05 1.69
N THR A 338 20.38 16.51 2.93
CA THR A 338 19.15 16.56 3.73
C THR A 338 18.84 18.00 4.08
N GLU A 339 17.60 18.42 3.86
CA GLU A 339 17.11 19.77 4.14
C GLU A 339 15.86 19.72 5.02
N LEU A 340 15.60 20.80 5.75
CA LEU A 340 14.37 20.99 6.50
C LEU A 340 13.42 21.87 5.68
N SER A 341 12.18 21.45 5.54
CA SER A 341 11.10 22.21 4.93
C SER A 341 9.97 22.38 5.92
N THR A 342 9.49 23.61 6.10
CA THR A 342 8.29 23.94 6.87
C THR A 342 7.07 24.16 6.00
N ASP A 343 7.22 24.02 4.68
CA ASP A 343 6.12 24.07 3.71
C ASP A 343 5.39 22.72 3.67
N CYS A 344 4.55 22.51 4.67
CA CYS A 344 3.76 21.29 4.82
C CYS A 344 2.26 21.61 4.88
N PRO A 345 1.42 20.80 4.20
CA PRO A 345 -0.04 21.04 4.19
C PRO A 345 -0.71 20.97 5.56
N VAL A 346 -0.18 20.16 6.48
CA VAL A 346 -0.70 20.05 7.84
C VAL A 346 -0.07 21.12 8.72
N PRO A 347 -0.84 22.02 9.34
CA PRO A 347 -0.30 23.06 10.21
C PRO A 347 0.57 22.48 11.33
N GLY A 348 1.69 23.14 11.62
CA GLY A 348 2.60 22.74 12.70
C GLY A 348 3.43 21.51 12.38
N SER A 349 3.40 20.98 11.17
CA SER A 349 4.30 19.94 10.69
C SER A 349 5.52 20.53 9.97
N TYR A 350 6.57 19.70 9.87
CA TYR A 350 7.72 19.98 9.00
C TYR A 350 8.20 18.68 8.35
N ALA A 351 8.90 18.80 7.23
CA ALA A 351 9.48 17.69 6.51
C ALA A 351 11.00 17.70 6.60
N ILE A 352 11.58 16.52 6.70
CA ILE A 352 12.99 16.26 6.44
C ILE A 352 13.07 15.75 5.01
N GLU A 353 13.60 16.57 4.13
CA GLU A 353 13.70 16.31 2.70
C GLU A 353 15.08 15.74 2.35
N ASN A 354 15.09 14.63 1.61
CA ASN A 354 16.31 14.00 1.12
C ASN A 354 16.43 14.25 -0.38
N TRP A 355 17.39 15.09 -0.73
CA TRP A 355 17.68 15.48 -2.08
C TRP A 355 18.88 14.74 -2.65
N ALA A 356 18.82 14.41 -3.94
CA ALA A 356 19.93 13.89 -4.71
C ALA A 356 20.33 14.91 -5.80
N THR A 357 21.62 15.23 -5.88
CA THR A 357 22.20 15.92 -7.03
C THR A 357 22.91 14.89 -7.89
N VAL A 358 22.44 14.72 -9.12
CA VAL A 358 22.95 13.75 -10.08
C VAL A 358 23.78 14.48 -11.12
N LYS A 359 25.04 14.04 -11.29
CA LYS A 359 25.90 14.46 -12.39
C LYS A 359 25.73 13.51 -13.57
N VAL A 360 25.34 14.05 -14.71
CA VAL A 360 25.26 13.30 -15.97
C VAL A 360 26.35 13.81 -16.90
N GLU A 361 27.03 12.91 -17.59
CA GLU A 361 28.11 13.31 -18.53
C GLU A 361 27.56 14.22 -19.62
N HIS A 362 28.26 15.34 -19.85
CA HIS A 362 27.91 16.35 -20.87
C HIS A 362 26.57 17.10 -20.66
N GLU A 363 25.95 17.00 -19.47
CA GLU A 363 24.71 17.70 -19.14
C GLU A 363 24.85 18.55 -17.87
N GLN A 364 23.82 19.37 -17.60
CA GLN A 364 23.71 20.09 -16.33
C GLN A 364 23.37 19.14 -15.19
N ASP A 365 23.86 19.43 -13.99
CA ASP A 365 23.52 18.70 -12.78
C ASP A 365 22.00 18.74 -12.56
N ARG A 366 21.39 17.58 -12.34
CA ARG A 366 19.96 17.44 -12.06
C ARG A 366 19.75 17.25 -10.56
N GLN A 367 18.70 17.86 -10.03
CA GLN A 367 18.35 17.72 -8.61
C GLN A 367 17.00 17.06 -8.45
N PHE A 368 16.95 16.04 -7.60
CA PHE A 368 15.72 15.30 -7.30
C PHE A 368 15.44 15.30 -5.80
N LEU A 369 14.22 15.67 -5.40
CA LEU A 369 13.70 15.34 -4.08
C LEU A 369 13.28 13.86 -4.11
N MET A 370 14.09 13.02 -3.47
CA MET A 370 13.95 11.57 -3.49
C MET A 370 12.93 11.06 -2.47
N PHE A 371 13.01 11.61 -1.26
CA PHE A 371 12.26 11.09 -0.12
C PHE A 371 12.05 12.20 0.89
N LEU A 372 10.86 12.28 1.44
CA LEU A 372 10.54 13.18 2.55
C LEU A 372 9.92 12.38 3.70
N VAL A 373 10.23 12.80 4.91
CA VAL A 373 9.63 12.27 6.14
C VAL A 373 9.09 13.44 6.93
N LYS A 374 7.77 13.48 7.09
CA LYS A 374 7.11 14.53 7.86
C LYS A 374 6.99 14.17 9.33
N ARG A 375 7.04 15.21 10.15
CA ARG A 375 6.76 15.16 11.59
C ARG A 375 5.61 16.08 11.91
N TYR A 376 4.77 15.65 12.83
CA TYR A 376 3.49 16.31 13.08
C TYR A 376 3.38 16.78 14.54
N ASP A 377 2.79 17.94 14.73
CA ASP A 377 2.21 18.32 16.02
C ASP A 377 0.92 17.54 16.24
N LEU A 378 0.83 16.79 17.32
CA LEU A 378 -0.30 15.90 17.60
C LEU A 378 -1.65 16.64 17.65
N ALA A 379 -1.68 17.81 18.29
CA ALA A 379 -2.92 18.56 18.47
C ALA A 379 -3.37 19.18 17.14
N LYS A 380 -2.46 19.79 16.41
CA LYS A 380 -2.74 20.42 15.10
C LYS A 380 -3.12 19.36 14.04
N LEU A 381 -2.47 18.19 14.05
CA LEU A 381 -2.87 17.07 13.19
C LEU A 381 -4.28 16.59 13.53
N SER A 382 -4.61 16.45 14.82
CA SER A 382 -5.96 16.04 15.23
C SER A 382 -7.02 17.06 14.79
N GLU A 383 -6.74 18.36 14.92
CA GLU A 383 -7.66 19.41 14.45
C GLU A 383 -7.82 19.39 12.94
N PHE A 384 -6.72 19.21 12.21
CA PHE A 384 -6.72 19.09 10.75
C PHE A 384 -7.60 17.91 10.29
N LEU A 385 -7.42 16.73 10.89
CA LEU A 385 -8.19 15.52 10.57
C LEU A 385 -9.67 15.66 10.96
N PHE A 386 -9.97 16.35 12.07
CA PHE A 386 -11.35 16.62 12.45
C PHE A 386 -12.11 17.43 11.38
N ARG A 387 -11.45 18.41 10.77
CA ARG A 387 -12.04 19.19 9.65
C ARG A 387 -12.30 18.35 8.41
N LEU A 388 -11.61 17.19 8.27
CA LEU A 388 -11.81 16.22 7.20
C LEU A 388 -12.78 15.09 7.57
N GLY A 389 -13.49 15.23 8.70
CA GLY A 389 -14.51 14.27 9.15
C GLY A 389 -13.94 13.07 9.92
N TRP A 390 -12.76 13.22 10.55
CA TRP A 390 -12.15 12.18 11.39
C TRP A 390 -11.99 12.68 12.82
N GLN A 391 -12.65 12.04 13.77
CA GLN A 391 -12.54 12.36 15.20
C GLN A 391 -11.47 11.50 15.87
N MET A 392 -10.52 12.11 16.56
CA MET A 392 -9.58 11.38 17.39
C MET A 392 -10.31 10.77 18.60
N LEU A 393 -10.27 9.43 18.71
CA LEU A 393 -10.77 8.70 19.87
C LEU A 393 -9.69 8.59 20.95
N GLN A 394 -8.46 8.32 20.56
CA GLN A 394 -7.35 8.11 21.48
C GLN A 394 -6.00 8.25 20.75
N SER A 395 -4.97 8.60 21.50
CA SER A 395 -3.59 8.55 21.01
C SER A 395 -2.66 8.03 22.10
N TRP A 396 -1.57 7.40 21.66
CA TRP A 396 -0.51 6.90 22.55
C TRP A 396 0.83 7.39 22.02
N LYS A 397 1.57 8.10 22.85
CA LYS A 397 2.97 8.44 22.56
C LYS A 397 3.87 7.26 22.96
N TYR A 398 4.90 7.01 22.19
CA TYR A 398 5.82 5.90 22.41
C TYR A 398 7.22 6.18 21.82
N GLY A 399 8.12 5.21 21.97
CA GLY A 399 9.50 5.30 21.49
C GLY A 399 10.40 6.13 22.40
N PRO A 400 11.69 6.24 22.04
CA PRO A 400 12.63 7.08 22.77
C PRO A 400 12.13 8.52 22.83
N ASP A 401 12.20 9.15 24.01
CA ASP A 401 11.75 10.52 24.27
C ASP A 401 10.29 10.82 23.87
N ALA A 402 9.46 9.77 23.70
CA ALA A 402 8.07 9.88 23.23
C ALA A 402 7.91 10.70 21.93
N LEU A 403 8.84 10.52 20.99
CA LEU A 403 8.88 11.23 19.71
C LEU A 403 8.07 10.56 18.60
N ALA A 404 7.29 9.55 18.91
CA ALA A 404 6.34 8.92 18.01
C ALA A 404 4.97 8.82 18.68
N ALA A 405 3.93 8.71 17.87
CA ALA A 405 2.57 8.50 18.34
C ALA A 405 1.81 7.58 17.39
N VAL A 406 0.91 6.78 17.95
CA VAL A 406 -0.17 6.16 17.22
C VAL A 406 -1.49 6.84 17.60
N MET A 407 -2.30 7.16 16.62
CA MET A 407 -3.59 7.82 16.77
C MET A 407 -4.69 6.93 16.22
N LEU A 408 -5.73 6.70 17.00
CA LEU A 408 -6.96 6.04 16.59
C LEU A 408 -8.03 7.09 16.32
N LEU A 409 -8.56 7.08 15.12
CA LEU A 409 -9.59 7.98 14.62
C LEU A 409 -10.87 7.23 14.33
N LYS A 410 -11.99 7.96 14.34
CA LYS A 410 -13.30 7.48 13.92
C LYS A 410 -13.89 8.41 12.88
N LYS A 411 -14.41 7.84 11.80
CA LYS A 411 -15.16 8.57 10.78
C LYS A 411 -16.48 9.10 11.38
N LEU A 412 -16.71 10.40 11.22
CA LEU A 412 -17.93 11.09 11.64
C LEU A 412 -19.08 10.87 10.66
#